data_a64a22ec0f57316097e19db9d2365c1e
#
_entry.id   a64a22ec0f57316097e19db9d2365c1e
#
_cell.length_a   1.000
_cell.length_b   1.000
_cell.length_c   1.000
_cell.angle_alpha   90.00
_cell.angle_beta   90.00
_cell.angle_gamma   90.00
#
_symmetry.space_group_name_H-M   'P 1'
#
loop_
_entity.id
_entity.type
_entity.pdbx_description
1 polymer ?
#
loop_
_entity_poly.entity_id
_entity_poly.type
_entity_poly.pdbx_seq_one_letter_code
_entity_poly.pdbx_strand_id
1 'polypeptide(L)'
;MCIRDSNNSIKTFKAKKYFKVGINDNNVECYSPSNLLVKEKQKLIRENIDLYSKVFLNKINLRFIVLCKDLEVASIPALGIPNHHLKTIIVNINTNDYKLSRTIHHEIFHIINDQYKELFDHEKWKKFNSEDFKYRSCSTCTDKFGMKFLREKKGFLSEYSQSTVGEDMAETFSFLMIENSELRIKLQNDDNLKKKINFIKSN
;
A
#
# COMPACT_ATOMS: atom_id res chain seq x y z
N MET A 1 15.84 -16.89 -4.15
CA MET A 1 16.20 -16.71 -5.58
C MET A 1 15.90 -15.25 -5.89
N CYS A 2 16.90 -14.49 -6.31
CA CYS A 2 16.71 -13.12 -6.78
C CYS A 2 16.04 -13.22 -8.16
N ILE A 3 14.93 -12.54 -8.32
CA ILE A 3 14.26 -12.42 -9.63
C ILE A 3 14.84 -11.14 -10.20
N ARG A 4 15.81 -11.22 -11.12
CA ARG A 4 16.35 -10.03 -11.77
C ARG A 4 15.27 -9.31 -12.55
N ASP A 5 15.20 -8.07 -12.37
CA ASP A 5 15.31 -6.85 -13.13
C ASP A 5 14.04 -6.04 -13.25
N SER A 6 13.99 -5.00 -12.42
CA SER A 6 13.42 -3.74 -12.88
C SER A 6 14.58 -2.84 -13.36
N ASN A 7 14.38 -2.03 -14.39
CA ASN A 7 15.33 -0.99 -14.81
C ASN A 7 15.65 0.01 -13.67
N ASN A 8 14.90 -0.07 -12.57
CA ASN A 8 14.84 0.85 -11.44
C ASN A 8 15.71 0.45 -10.24
N SER A 9 16.62 -0.52 -10.35
CA SER A 9 17.51 -1.00 -9.27
C SER A 9 16.81 -1.70 -8.08
N ILE A 10 15.52 -1.92 -8.11
CA ILE A 10 14.78 -2.67 -7.09
C ILE A 10 15.03 -4.18 -7.31
N LYS A 11 15.42 -4.86 -6.23
CA LYS A 11 15.60 -6.32 -6.27
C LYS A 11 14.33 -7.02 -5.76
N THR A 12 13.78 -7.89 -6.56
CA THR A 12 12.63 -8.69 -6.19
C THR A 12 13.07 -10.08 -5.76
N PHE A 13 12.61 -10.52 -4.59
CA PHE A 13 12.88 -11.82 -4.01
C PHE A 13 11.58 -12.57 -3.78
N LYS A 14 11.56 -13.86 -4.01
CA LYS A 14 10.51 -14.73 -3.47
C LYS A 14 10.96 -15.33 -2.14
N ALA A 15 10.06 -15.49 -1.20
CA ALA A 15 10.30 -16.32 -0.03
C ALA A 15 10.66 -17.74 -0.48
N LYS A 16 11.80 -18.28 -0.03
CA LYS A 16 12.23 -19.65 -0.40
C LYS A 16 11.47 -20.73 0.36
N LYS A 17 11.06 -20.41 1.58
CA LYS A 17 10.29 -21.24 2.49
C LYS A 17 9.41 -20.36 3.34
N TYR A 18 8.47 -20.96 4.07
CA TYR A 18 7.74 -20.25 5.11
C TYR A 18 8.70 -19.59 6.09
N PHE A 19 8.37 -18.38 6.50
CA PHE A 19 9.03 -17.73 7.62
C PHE A 19 8.01 -17.00 8.51
N LYS A 20 8.33 -16.91 9.78
CA LYS A 20 7.64 -16.11 10.78
C LYS A 20 8.68 -15.27 11.48
N VAL A 21 8.52 -13.95 11.47
CA VAL A 21 9.44 -12.99 12.07
C VAL A 21 8.65 -11.96 12.88
N GLY A 22 9.26 -11.44 13.92
CA GLY A 22 8.65 -10.51 14.86
C GLY A 22 8.44 -11.13 16.24
N ILE A 23 7.93 -10.34 17.17
CA ILE A 23 7.76 -10.71 18.58
C ILE A 23 6.26 -10.71 18.90
N ASN A 24 5.78 -11.81 19.48
CA ASN A 24 4.40 -11.97 19.95
C ASN A 24 3.34 -11.64 18.86
N ASP A 25 2.39 -10.77 19.20
CA ASP A 25 1.24 -10.44 18.38
C ASP A 25 1.56 -9.56 17.17
N ASN A 26 2.82 -9.13 17.00
CA ASN A 26 3.28 -8.30 15.87
C ASN A 26 4.15 -9.09 14.87
N ASN A 27 3.93 -10.40 14.78
CA ASN A 27 4.67 -11.22 13.82
C ASN A 27 4.16 -11.04 12.38
N VAL A 28 5.07 -11.25 11.44
CA VAL A 28 4.80 -11.32 10.01
C VAL A 28 5.04 -12.76 9.56
N GLU A 29 4.05 -13.38 8.97
CA GLU A 29 4.12 -14.73 8.44
C GLU A 29 3.99 -14.70 6.92
N CYS A 30 4.89 -15.37 6.24
CA CYS A 30 4.97 -15.38 4.78
C CYS A 30 5.18 -16.79 4.28
N TYR A 31 4.31 -17.25 3.40
CA TYR A 31 4.43 -18.55 2.74
C TYR A 31 5.13 -18.41 1.39
N SER A 32 5.91 -19.43 1.06
CA SER A 32 6.67 -19.46 -0.20
C SER A 32 5.74 -19.60 -1.42
N PRO A 33 5.78 -18.66 -2.38
CA PRO A 33 5.03 -18.81 -3.62
C PRO A 33 5.68 -19.84 -4.56
N SER A 34 4.87 -20.49 -5.39
CA SER A 34 5.38 -21.35 -6.47
C SER A 34 6.10 -20.51 -7.53
N ASN A 35 7.00 -21.15 -8.28
CA ASN A 35 7.66 -20.49 -9.41
C ASN A 35 6.67 -20.06 -10.50
N LEU A 36 5.61 -20.83 -10.69
CA LEU A 36 4.55 -20.51 -11.67
C LEU A 36 3.82 -19.22 -11.29
N LEU A 37 3.36 -19.11 -10.03
CA LEU A 37 2.70 -17.90 -9.53
C LEU A 37 3.60 -16.66 -9.62
N VAL A 38 4.89 -16.80 -9.27
CA VAL A 38 5.86 -15.71 -9.41
C VAL A 38 5.99 -15.27 -10.87
N LYS A 39 6.13 -16.23 -11.81
CA LYS A 39 6.24 -15.93 -13.24
C LYS A 39 4.99 -15.21 -13.77
N GLU A 40 3.81 -15.63 -13.34
CA GLU A 40 2.54 -15.02 -13.70
C GLU A 40 2.47 -13.53 -13.26
N LYS A 41 2.86 -13.23 -12.03
CA LYS A 41 2.76 -11.87 -11.45
C LYS A 41 3.95 -10.96 -11.74
N GLN A 42 5.07 -11.50 -12.22
CA GLN A 42 6.32 -10.74 -12.38
C GLN A 42 6.17 -9.54 -13.34
N LYS A 43 5.44 -9.72 -14.45
CA LYS A 43 5.21 -8.62 -15.41
C LYS A 43 4.45 -7.49 -14.76
N LEU A 44 3.33 -7.79 -14.08
CA LEU A 44 2.51 -6.80 -13.39
C LEU A 44 3.29 -6.03 -12.33
N ILE A 45 4.08 -6.73 -11.51
CA ILE A 45 4.92 -6.11 -10.47
C ILE A 45 5.90 -5.14 -11.11
N ARG A 46 6.56 -5.54 -12.20
CA ARG A 46 7.50 -4.69 -12.92
C ARG A 46 6.81 -3.43 -13.46
N GLU A 47 5.68 -3.58 -14.15
CA GLU A 47 4.92 -2.47 -14.73
C GLU A 47 4.53 -1.43 -13.66
N ASN A 48 4.10 -1.87 -12.46
CA ASN A 48 3.78 -0.96 -11.36
C ASN A 48 5.03 -0.25 -10.78
N ILE A 49 6.16 -0.94 -10.68
CA ILE A 49 7.41 -0.32 -10.21
C ILE A 49 8.01 0.63 -11.23
N ASP A 50 7.87 0.35 -12.51
CA ASP A 50 8.39 1.17 -13.61
C ASP A 50 7.65 2.52 -13.75
N LEU A 51 6.51 2.72 -13.06
CA LEU A 51 5.88 4.02 -12.91
C LEU A 51 6.72 5.01 -12.09
N TYR A 52 7.66 4.52 -11.29
CA TYR A 52 8.55 5.33 -10.46
C TYR A 52 9.94 5.45 -11.09
N SER A 53 10.48 6.67 -11.14
CA SER A 53 11.86 6.84 -11.60
C SER A 53 12.84 6.21 -10.62
N LYS A 54 13.97 5.74 -11.14
CA LYS A 54 15.08 5.21 -10.30
C LYS A 54 15.58 6.22 -9.27
N VAL A 55 15.60 7.50 -9.63
CA VAL A 55 16.00 8.58 -8.72
C VAL A 55 15.02 8.68 -7.56
N PHE A 56 13.73 8.62 -7.84
CA PHE A 56 12.70 8.66 -6.81
C PHE A 56 12.78 7.46 -5.87
N LEU A 57 12.84 6.23 -6.40
CA LEU A 57 12.96 5.02 -5.59
C LEU A 57 14.20 5.01 -4.70
N ASN A 58 15.31 5.59 -5.19
CA ASN A 58 16.52 5.79 -4.38
C ASN A 58 16.31 6.82 -3.27
N LYS A 59 15.61 7.93 -3.55
CA LYS A 59 15.29 8.96 -2.54
C LYS A 59 14.44 8.43 -1.40
N ILE A 60 13.40 7.66 -1.70
CA ILE A 60 12.58 7.01 -0.67
C ILE A 60 13.25 5.78 -0.06
N ASN A 61 14.46 5.45 -0.52
CA ASN A 61 15.28 4.36 -0.01
C ASN A 61 14.63 2.97 -0.13
N LEU A 62 13.70 2.76 -1.06
CA LEU A 62 13.17 1.43 -1.36
C LEU A 62 14.21 0.63 -2.15
N ARG A 63 14.49 -0.60 -1.72
CA ARG A 63 15.52 -1.48 -2.30
C ARG A 63 14.99 -2.85 -2.69
N PHE A 64 14.03 -3.36 -1.93
CA PHE A 64 13.63 -4.75 -2.05
C PHE A 64 12.11 -4.90 -2.09
N ILE A 65 11.66 -5.89 -2.85
CA ILE A 65 10.28 -6.40 -2.82
C ILE A 65 10.36 -7.88 -2.50
N VAL A 66 9.65 -8.32 -1.47
CA VAL A 66 9.56 -9.73 -1.10
C VAL A 66 8.17 -10.25 -1.46
N LEU A 67 8.15 -11.33 -2.24
CA LEU A 67 6.92 -11.97 -2.72
C LEU A 67 6.55 -13.13 -1.80
N CYS A 68 5.36 -13.07 -1.24
CA CYS A 68 4.72 -14.13 -0.47
C CYS A 68 3.53 -14.71 -1.22
N LYS A 69 3.27 -16.02 -0.99
CA LYS A 69 1.93 -16.57 -1.16
C LYS A 69 1.18 -16.33 0.10
N ASP A 70 0.21 -16.05 0.52
CA ASP A 70 -0.42 -15.88 1.83
C ASP A 70 0.50 -15.15 2.84
N LEU A 71 0.17 -13.91 3.12
CA LEU A 71 0.84 -13.03 4.06
C LEU A 71 -0.10 -12.77 5.23
N GLU A 72 0.44 -12.91 6.45
CA GLU A 72 -0.30 -12.53 7.67
C GLU A 72 0.55 -11.58 8.52
N VAL A 73 -0.12 -10.64 9.17
CA VAL A 73 0.45 -9.71 10.15
C VAL A 73 -0.38 -9.80 11.42
N ALA A 74 0.25 -10.14 12.54
CA ALA A 74 -0.45 -10.38 13.81
C ALA A 74 -1.59 -11.41 13.66
N SER A 75 -1.38 -12.47 12.88
CA SER A 75 -2.38 -13.51 12.55
C SER A 75 -3.60 -13.01 11.77
N ILE A 76 -3.52 -11.81 11.20
CA ILE A 76 -4.54 -11.24 10.33
C ILE A 76 -4.05 -11.31 8.88
N PRO A 77 -4.83 -11.86 7.94
CA PRO A 77 -4.47 -11.86 6.53
C PRO A 77 -4.20 -10.44 6.01
N ALA A 78 -3.04 -10.25 5.37
CA ALA A 78 -2.60 -8.98 4.83
C ALA A 78 -2.28 -9.10 3.33
N LEU A 79 -2.41 -8.00 2.60
CA LEU A 79 -2.00 -7.91 1.20
C LEU A 79 -0.57 -7.42 1.06
N GLY A 80 -0.13 -6.55 1.96
CA GLY A 80 1.21 -6.03 1.99
C GLY A 80 1.62 -5.58 3.39
N ILE A 81 2.90 -5.30 3.55
CA ILE A 81 3.48 -4.63 4.72
C ILE A 81 4.79 -3.93 4.34
N PRO A 82 5.00 -2.67 4.74
CA PRO A 82 6.26 -1.98 4.55
C PRO A 82 7.24 -2.35 5.68
N ASN A 83 8.52 -2.37 5.37
CA ASN A 83 9.58 -2.46 6.37
C ASN A 83 10.66 -1.41 6.06
N HIS A 84 10.56 -0.28 6.73
CA HIS A 84 11.43 0.87 6.51
C HIS A 84 12.89 0.56 6.83
N HIS A 85 13.14 -0.19 7.92
CA HIS A 85 14.50 -0.56 8.34
C HIS A 85 15.19 -1.46 7.32
N LEU A 86 14.46 -2.40 6.73
CA LEU A 86 14.97 -3.30 5.69
C LEU A 86 14.85 -2.73 4.29
N LYS A 87 14.30 -1.51 4.13
CA LYS A 87 14.12 -0.86 2.81
C LYS A 87 13.29 -1.72 1.86
N THR A 88 12.25 -2.35 2.38
CA THR A 88 11.53 -3.46 1.76
C THR A 88 10.03 -3.25 1.85
N ILE A 89 9.32 -3.64 0.81
CA ILE A 89 7.90 -3.97 0.91
C ILE A 89 7.73 -5.48 0.73
N ILE A 90 6.84 -6.08 1.51
CA ILE A 90 6.44 -7.49 1.38
C ILE A 90 5.03 -7.49 0.82
N VAL A 91 4.77 -8.28 -0.22
CA VAL A 91 3.45 -8.32 -0.88
C VAL A 91 2.95 -9.74 -1.05
N ASN A 92 1.66 -9.93 -0.80
CA ASN A 92 0.96 -11.16 -1.07
C ASN A 92 0.60 -11.21 -2.57
N ILE A 93 1.22 -12.12 -3.31
CA ILE A 93 0.97 -12.28 -4.75
C ILE A 93 -0.14 -13.27 -5.08
N ASN A 94 -0.69 -13.96 -4.07
CA ASN A 94 -1.84 -14.86 -4.21
C ASN A 94 -3.15 -14.06 -4.17
N THR A 95 -3.27 -13.06 -5.03
CA THR A 95 -4.43 -12.20 -5.14
C THR A 95 -4.65 -11.79 -6.61
N ASN A 96 -5.78 -11.14 -6.91
CA ASN A 96 -6.01 -10.65 -8.27
C ASN A 96 -5.10 -9.44 -8.61
N ASP A 97 -4.92 -9.18 -9.89
CA ASP A 97 -4.00 -8.18 -10.41
C ASP A 97 -4.33 -6.75 -9.93
N TYR A 98 -5.62 -6.42 -9.88
CA TYR A 98 -6.07 -5.12 -9.39
C TYR A 98 -5.67 -4.87 -7.92
N LYS A 99 -5.91 -5.85 -7.05
CA LYS A 99 -5.51 -5.76 -5.64
C LYS A 99 -4.00 -5.71 -5.49
N LEU A 100 -3.26 -6.54 -6.25
CA LEU A 100 -1.80 -6.54 -6.19
C LEU A 100 -1.21 -5.20 -6.63
N SER A 101 -1.69 -4.60 -7.73
CA SER A 101 -1.26 -3.28 -8.18
C SER A 101 -1.52 -2.22 -7.11
N ARG A 102 -2.73 -2.18 -6.55
CA ARG A 102 -3.05 -1.25 -5.46
C ARG A 102 -2.14 -1.43 -4.26
N THR A 103 -1.93 -2.68 -3.83
CA THR A 103 -1.07 -2.99 -2.68
C THR A 103 0.35 -2.49 -2.89
N ILE A 104 0.95 -2.69 -4.05
CA ILE A 104 2.31 -2.20 -4.34
C ILE A 104 2.39 -0.69 -4.11
N HIS A 105 1.45 0.09 -4.64
CA HIS A 105 1.46 1.54 -4.47
C HIS A 105 1.13 1.97 -3.03
N HIS A 106 0.24 1.26 -2.36
CA HIS A 106 -0.11 1.48 -0.96
C HIS A 106 1.13 1.33 -0.06
N GLU A 107 1.87 0.22 -0.19
CA GLU A 107 3.07 -0.01 0.61
C GLU A 107 4.22 0.95 0.26
N ILE A 108 4.34 1.35 -1.00
CA ILE A 108 5.29 2.40 -1.41
C ILE A 108 4.93 3.73 -0.74
N PHE A 109 3.65 4.08 -0.63
CA PHE A 109 3.26 5.30 0.05
C PHE A 109 3.65 5.30 1.53
N HIS A 110 3.52 4.19 2.23
CA HIS A 110 4.00 4.10 3.62
C HIS A 110 5.50 4.38 3.72
N ILE A 111 6.31 3.88 2.77
CA ILE A 111 7.75 4.21 2.70
C ILE A 111 7.95 5.72 2.46
N ILE A 112 7.18 6.32 1.55
CA ILE A 112 7.23 7.77 1.27
C ILE A 112 6.88 8.57 2.53
N ASN A 113 5.76 8.25 3.15
CA ASN A 113 5.24 8.96 4.33
C ASN A 113 6.19 8.83 5.53
N ASP A 114 6.86 7.69 5.70
CA ASP A 114 7.87 7.53 6.76
C ASP A 114 9.13 8.36 6.49
N GLN A 115 9.58 8.41 5.25
CA GLN A 115 10.78 9.14 4.84
C GLN A 115 10.59 10.67 4.86
N TYR A 116 9.36 11.14 4.60
CA TYR A 116 9.01 12.57 4.44
C TYR A 116 7.81 12.96 5.31
N LYS A 117 7.86 12.60 6.60
CA LYS A 117 6.77 12.84 7.56
C LYS A 117 6.34 14.31 7.64
N GLU A 118 7.29 15.22 7.46
CA GLU A 118 7.06 16.67 7.49
C GLU A 118 6.19 17.17 6.33
N LEU A 119 6.14 16.46 5.21
CA LEU A 119 5.30 16.82 4.06
C LEU A 119 3.86 16.33 4.24
N PHE A 120 3.67 15.23 4.98
CA PHE A 120 2.39 14.57 5.13
C PHE A 120 1.79 14.82 6.52
N ASP A 121 1.42 16.08 6.80
CA ASP A 121 0.81 16.52 8.06
C ASP A 121 -0.52 15.81 8.33
N HIS A 122 -0.50 14.89 9.29
CA HIS A 122 -1.66 14.08 9.70
C HIS A 122 -2.78 14.94 10.31
N GLU A 123 -2.46 16.02 11.02
CA GLU A 123 -3.50 16.89 11.62
C GLU A 123 -4.20 17.72 10.55
N LYS A 124 -3.48 18.15 9.53
CA LYS A 124 -4.07 18.83 8.37
C LYS A 124 -4.96 17.87 7.57
N TRP A 125 -4.51 16.60 7.39
CA TRP A 125 -5.30 15.57 6.70
C TRP A 125 -6.63 15.28 7.39
N LYS A 126 -6.64 15.16 8.72
CA LYS A 126 -7.86 14.94 9.51
C LYS A 126 -8.93 15.99 9.26
N LYS A 127 -8.53 17.25 9.05
CA LYS A 127 -9.43 18.37 8.78
C LYS A 127 -10.17 18.29 7.44
N PHE A 128 -9.77 17.38 6.54
CA PHE A 128 -10.50 17.14 5.30
C PHE A 128 -11.72 16.23 5.50
N ASN A 129 -11.84 15.57 6.64
CA ASN A 129 -13.01 14.78 7.00
C ASN A 129 -14.11 15.62 7.66
N SER A 130 -15.31 15.04 7.84
CA SER A 130 -16.35 15.65 8.66
C SER A 130 -15.92 15.70 10.14
N GLU A 131 -16.41 16.70 10.88
CA GLU A 131 -16.01 16.94 12.27
C GLU A 131 -16.35 15.80 13.23
N ASP A 132 -17.38 15.05 12.93
CA ASP A 132 -17.84 13.88 13.68
C ASP A 132 -17.02 12.61 13.39
N PHE A 133 -16.19 12.60 12.34
CA PHE A 133 -15.39 11.42 11.97
C PHE A 133 -14.11 11.34 12.80
N LYS A 134 -13.85 10.14 13.35
CA LYS A 134 -12.62 9.84 14.10
C LYS A 134 -11.97 8.56 13.59
N TYR A 135 -10.68 8.65 13.27
CA TYR A 135 -9.86 7.47 13.00
C TYR A 135 -9.69 6.62 14.25
N ARG A 136 -9.31 5.37 14.04
CA ARG A 136 -8.89 4.45 15.12
C ARG A 136 -7.44 4.72 15.53
N SER A 137 -7.04 4.13 16.65
CA SER A 137 -5.67 4.26 17.18
C SER A 137 -4.65 3.41 16.43
N CYS A 138 -5.08 2.35 15.74
CA CYS A 138 -4.23 1.50 14.91
C CYS A 138 -5.01 0.89 13.74
N SER A 139 -4.30 0.45 12.70
CA SER A 139 -4.90 -0.17 11.50
C SER A 139 -5.58 -1.51 11.80
N THR A 140 -5.09 -2.25 12.80
CA THR A 140 -5.66 -3.52 13.25
C THR A 140 -6.71 -3.37 14.37
N CYS A 141 -6.94 -2.15 14.88
CA CYS A 141 -7.95 -1.84 15.90
C CYS A 141 -9.36 -1.62 15.30
N THR A 142 -9.64 -2.18 14.14
CA THR A 142 -10.88 -2.01 13.39
C THR A 142 -11.30 -3.34 12.79
N ASP A 143 -12.59 -3.52 12.58
CA ASP A 143 -13.18 -4.59 11.77
C ASP A 143 -13.32 -4.19 10.29
N LYS A 144 -12.92 -2.98 9.93
CA LYS A 144 -13.06 -2.39 8.59
C LYS A 144 -11.83 -2.61 7.72
N PHE A 145 -11.60 -3.87 7.32
CA PHE A 145 -10.50 -4.24 6.42
C PHE A 145 -10.91 -4.32 4.94
N GLY A 146 -12.14 -3.90 4.62
CA GLY A 146 -12.67 -3.99 3.28
C GLY A 146 -11.90 -3.13 2.27
N MET A 147 -11.42 -3.80 1.20
CA MET A 147 -10.71 -3.17 0.08
C MET A 147 -11.64 -2.71 -1.05
N LYS A 148 -12.96 -2.94 -0.88
CA LYS A 148 -13.97 -2.58 -1.87
C LYS A 148 -14.12 -1.06 -1.95
N PHE A 149 -14.24 -0.55 -3.18
CA PHE A 149 -14.44 0.88 -3.43
C PHE A 149 -15.76 1.37 -2.81
N LEU A 150 -15.69 2.48 -2.08
CA LEU A 150 -16.83 3.14 -1.43
C LEU A 150 -17.31 4.31 -2.29
N ARG A 151 -18.45 4.13 -2.97
CA ARG A 151 -19.02 5.17 -3.83
C ARG A 151 -19.63 6.31 -3.02
N GLU A 152 -20.40 5.99 -1.97
CA GLU A 152 -21.25 6.94 -1.25
C GLU A 152 -20.56 7.61 -0.05
N LYS A 153 -19.53 7.00 0.50
CA LYS A 153 -18.85 7.55 1.69
C LYS A 153 -17.92 8.70 1.29
N LYS A 154 -18.32 9.93 1.64
CA LYS A 154 -17.51 11.14 1.32
C LYS A 154 -16.13 11.10 1.99
N GLY A 155 -15.12 11.48 1.23
CA GLY A 155 -13.74 11.57 1.68
C GLY A 155 -12.98 10.24 1.77
N PHE A 156 -13.63 9.09 1.56
CA PHE A 156 -13.01 7.77 1.73
C PHE A 156 -13.18 6.88 0.50
N LEU A 157 -12.15 6.09 0.17
CA LEU A 157 -12.11 5.25 -1.02
C LEU A 157 -12.37 3.77 -0.73
N SER A 158 -12.10 3.32 0.50
CA SER A 158 -12.36 1.96 0.97
C SER A 158 -12.76 1.97 2.45
N GLU A 159 -13.26 0.86 2.97
CA GLU A 159 -13.48 0.73 4.42
C GLU A 159 -12.16 0.85 5.18
N TYR A 160 -11.09 0.28 4.64
CA TYR A 160 -9.76 0.32 5.23
C TYR A 160 -9.20 1.75 5.34
N SER A 161 -9.52 2.64 4.41
CA SER A 161 -9.14 4.05 4.48
C SER A 161 -9.71 4.78 5.72
N GLN A 162 -10.72 4.21 6.38
CA GLN A 162 -11.30 4.78 7.61
C GLN A 162 -10.57 4.31 8.89
N SER A 163 -9.56 3.47 8.80
CA SER A 163 -8.86 2.90 9.96
C SER A 163 -7.92 3.90 10.62
N THR A 164 -6.93 4.39 9.91
CA THR A 164 -5.98 5.40 10.40
C THR A 164 -5.69 6.45 9.33
N VAL A 165 -5.08 7.57 9.73
CA VAL A 165 -4.66 8.62 8.78
C VAL A 165 -3.66 8.07 7.77
N GLY A 166 -2.68 7.28 8.22
CA GLY A 166 -1.68 6.69 7.33
C GLY A 166 -2.28 5.78 6.27
N GLU A 167 -3.24 4.94 6.68
CA GLU A 167 -3.96 4.06 5.75
C GLU A 167 -4.84 4.84 4.76
N ASP A 168 -5.48 5.91 5.21
CA ASP A 168 -6.29 6.75 4.34
C ASP A 168 -5.45 7.46 3.27
N MET A 169 -4.28 7.97 3.65
CA MET A 169 -3.32 8.54 2.70
C MET A 169 -2.82 7.49 1.72
N ALA A 170 -2.42 6.31 2.20
CA ALA A 170 -1.92 5.22 1.37
C ALA A 170 -2.99 4.67 0.41
N GLU A 171 -4.23 4.52 0.87
CA GLU A 171 -5.36 4.18 0.03
C GLU A 171 -5.60 5.25 -1.04
N THR A 172 -5.62 6.53 -0.67
CA THR A 172 -5.81 7.65 -1.61
C THR A 172 -4.72 7.65 -2.67
N PHE A 173 -3.45 7.49 -2.28
CA PHE A 173 -2.33 7.40 -3.22
C PHE A 173 -2.44 6.19 -4.14
N SER A 174 -2.76 5.01 -3.60
CA SER A 174 -2.86 3.78 -4.39
C SER A 174 -3.93 3.87 -5.48
N PHE A 175 -5.07 4.52 -5.19
CA PHE A 175 -6.12 4.76 -6.18
C PHE A 175 -5.74 5.81 -7.22
N LEU A 176 -4.86 6.74 -6.89
CA LEU A 176 -4.33 7.71 -7.87
C LEU A 176 -3.35 7.08 -8.85
N MET A 177 -2.58 6.10 -8.39
CA MET A 177 -1.55 5.43 -9.20
C MET A 177 -2.11 4.42 -10.18
N ILE A 178 -3.29 3.88 -9.93
CA ILE A 178 -3.98 2.97 -10.84
C ILE A 178 -5.11 3.69 -11.58
N GLU A 179 -5.31 3.33 -12.84
CA GLU A 179 -6.42 3.87 -13.60
C GLU A 179 -7.75 3.37 -13.04
N ASN A 180 -8.61 4.31 -12.56
CA ASN A 180 -9.87 3.99 -11.94
C ASN A 180 -10.98 4.96 -12.36
N SER A 181 -11.92 4.49 -13.21
CA SER A 181 -13.07 5.28 -13.66
C SER A 181 -14.01 5.66 -12.50
N GLU A 182 -14.18 4.80 -11.50
CA GLU A 182 -15.04 5.08 -10.33
C GLU A 182 -14.50 6.24 -9.50
N LEU A 183 -13.17 6.35 -9.38
CA LEU A 183 -12.54 7.50 -8.73
C LEU A 183 -12.86 8.81 -9.45
N ARG A 184 -12.80 8.82 -10.79
CA ARG A 184 -13.12 10.02 -11.59
C ARG A 184 -14.56 10.47 -11.38
N ILE A 185 -15.51 9.53 -11.34
CA ILE A 185 -16.93 9.82 -11.09
C ILE A 185 -17.12 10.36 -9.67
N LYS A 186 -16.54 9.69 -8.68
CA LYS A 186 -16.65 10.11 -7.27
C LYS A 186 -16.11 11.53 -7.05
N LEU A 187 -15.01 11.87 -7.69
CA LEU A 187 -14.41 13.20 -7.60
C LEU A 187 -15.31 14.34 -8.09
N GLN A 188 -16.30 14.07 -8.90
CA GLN A 188 -17.23 15.13 -9.34
C GLN A 188 -18.03 15.71 -8.16
N ASN A 189 -18.37 14.87 -7.15
CA ASN A 189 -19.29 15.22 -6.06
C ASN A 189 -18.70 15.04 -4.65
N ASP A 190 -17.37 14.86 -4.51
CA ASP A 190 -16.70 14.61 -3.22
C ASP A 190 -15.57 15.62 -2.99
N ASP A 191 -15.92 16.78 -2.41
CA ASP A 191 -14.96 17.84 -2.16
C ASP A 191 -13.93 17.48 -1.08
N ASN A 192 -14.30 16.64 -0.11
CA ASN A 192 -13.35 16.13 0.88
C ASN A 192 -12.27 15.28 0.22
N LEU A 193 -12.66 14.40 -0.69
CA LEU A 193 -11.73 13.60 -1.46
C LEU A 193 -10.87 14.45 -2.40
N LYS A 194 -11.43 15.50 -3.03
CA LYS A 194 -10.64 16.46 -3.84
C LYS A 194 -9.54 17.12 -3.01
N LYS A 195 -9.85 17.57 -1.79
CA LYS A 195 -8.86 18.17 -0.87
C LYS A 195 -7.74 17.18 -0.54
N LYS A 196 -8.07 15.93 -0.23
CA LYS A 196 -7.11 14.85 0.05
C LYS A 196 -6.19 14.59 -1.15
N ILE A 197 -6.76 14.45 -2.34
CA ILE A 197 -5.99 14.23 -3.58
C ILE A 197 -5.07 15.43 -3.88
N ASN A 198 -5.57 16.65 -3.75
CA ASN A 198 -4.75 17.83 -3.95
C ASN A 198 -3.59 17.90 -2.95
N PHE A 199 -3.84 17.51 -1.70
CA PHE A 199 -2.80 17.42 -0.68
C PHE A 199 -1.71 16.40 -1.06
N ILE A 200 -2.09 15.19 -1.50
CA ILE A 200 -1.12 14.19 -1.97
C ILE A 200 -0.31 14.70 -3.18
N LYS A 201 -0.97 15.38 -4.13
CA LYS A 201 -0.32 15.85 -5.36
C LYS A 201 0.60 17.06 -5.16
N SER A 202 0.41 17.83 -4.08
CA SER A 202 1.20 19.02 -3.79
C SER A 202 2.45 18.74 -2.96
N ASN A 203 2.60 17.54 -2.44
CA ASN A 203 3.72 17.08 -1.62
C ASN A 203 4.49 15.94 -2.29
#